data_c1a1f49fff1546902ad4d3011f9a9cea
#
_entry.id   c1a1f49fff1546902ad4d3011f9a9cea
#
_cell.length_a   1.000
_cell.length_b   1.000
_cell.length_c   1.000
_cell.angle_alpha   90.00
_cell.angle_beta   90.00
_cell.angle_gamma   90.00
#
_symmetry.space_group_name_H-M   'P 1'
#
loop_
_entity.id
_entity.type
_entity.pdbx_description
1 polymer ?
#
loop_
_entity_poly.entity_id
_entity_poly.type
_entity_poly.pdbx_seq_one_letter_code
_entity_poly.pdbx_strand_id
1 'polypeptide(L)'
;MQTRCHLSVLIHEQAKKYGSRPALTFRHFGSEKWSTVSWNQFSVRVKQVSNALLNMGLKPQEAIAVFAQNCLQYLYTDFGAYGVRVISIPFYATSSEQQIQYMIHDAGVKVLFVGEQEQYDKAHRIFPLCPTLDRIVVFDPSVRISTHDPNAIYFEDFLKLGQGNVDEVADASDLERIEANLPRQSEVEELWAEANEEDLCNILYTSGTTGDSKGVMLTYGQYHAAMIANDKYVPVGESDRVINFLPFTHIFERGWAYLALTEGAQLIINTNPREIQEAMRETHPTCMSSVPRFWEKVYVAVKAKIEDAGGMQRKLFERALAVGKKYNIEYLSRGKRPPLHLQAEYTLYNRTILSLVRKQLGLEQAHFFPTAGATVSPEVEEFVHAIGLNMIVGYGLTESLATVSCDRLGHPYTIGSVGRPLDDVEVKIGENDEILLRGKTITKGYFHREALNAEAFDKDGFFHTGDAGYLKNGELFLKERIKDLYKTSNGKYIAPQALESKLLVDRFVEQIAVIADERKFVSALIVPEYQVLEEYAREHGIAFKDREELCKDERIMKMMADRIDTLQQQMASYEKIKRFTLMPHHFSMQNGELTNTLKLRRNVIIKNYKEVIDEMYEE
;
A
#
# COMPACT_ATOMS: atom_id res chain seq x y z
N MET A 1 0.11 22.78 -20.58
CA MET A 1 -0.43 22.07 -19.43
C MET A 1 -1.86 21.67 -19.80
N GLN A 2 -2.13 20.36 -19.98
CA GLN A 2 -3.51 19.90 -20.08
C GLN A 2 -4.16 20.17 -18.71
N THR A 3 -5.27 20.88 -18.70
CA THR A 3 -6.13 21.04 -17.53
C THR A 3 -6.66 19.65 -17.19
N ARG A 4 -6.17 19.05 -16.10
CA ARG A 4 -6.68 17.76 -15.62
C ARG A 4 -8.13 17.95 -15.20
N CYS A 5 -8.98 17.02 -15.56
CA CYS A 5 -10.39 17.09 -15.22
C CYS A 5 -10.62 16.67 -13.77
N HIS A 6 -11.73 17.14 -13.20
CA HIS A 6 -12.21 16.74 -11.88
C HIS A 6 -12.51 15.23 -11.84
N LEU A 7 -12.25 14.54 -10.70
CA LEU A 7 -12.44 13.08 -10.58
C LEU A 7 -13.88 12.64 -10.87
N SER A 8 -14.88 13.49 -10.63
CA SER A 8 -16.30 13.18 -10.93
C SER A 8 -16.57 12.90 -12.41
N VAL A 9 -15.79 13.47 -13.32
CA VAL A 9 -15.93 13.30 -14.77
C VAL A 9 -14.76 12.55 -15.40
N LEU A 10 -13.74 12.18 -14.63
CA LEU A 10 -12.49 11.63 -15.13
C LEU A 10 -12.71 10.46 -16.10
N ILE A 11 -13.45 9.45 -15.69
CA ILE A 11 -13.61 8.22 -16.49
C ILE A 11 -14.39 8.51 -17.79
N HIS A 12 -15.34 9.44 -17.73
CA HIS A 12 -16.08 9.87 -18.91
C HIS A 12 -15.18 10.61 -19.92
N GLU A 13 -14.35 11.53 -19.46
CA GLU A 13 -13.40 12.27 -20.31
C GLU A 13 -12.32 11.33 -20.89
N GLN A 14 -11.82 10.38 -20.10
CA GLN A 14 -10.89 9.36 -20.58
C GLN A 14 -11.54 8.42 -21.61
N ALA A 15 -12.83 8.07 -21.44
CA ALA A 15 -13.56 7.28 -22.42
C ALA A 15 -13.70 8.00 -23.77
N LYS A 16 -13.96 9.32 -23.78
CA LYS A 16 -13.95 10.11 -25.01
C LYS A 16 -12.60 10.09 -25.73
N LYS A 17 -11.50 10.07 -24.95
CA LYS A 17 -10.13 10.10 -25.49
C LYS A 17 -9.67 8.73 -25.97
N TYR A 18 -9.96 7.66 -25.23
CA TYR A 18 -9.35 6.34 -25.42
C TYR A 18 -10.32 5.28 -25.95
N GLY A 19 -11.62 5.48 -25.84
CA GLY A 19 -12.67 4.65 -26.47
C GLY A 19 -12.56 3.16 -26.11
N SER A 20 -12.30 2.35 -27.13
CA SER A 20 -12.20 0.88 -27.02
C SER A 20 -10.85 0.37 -26.50
N ARG A 21 -9.88 1.25 -26.19
CA ARG A 21 -8.62 0.80 -25.59
C ARG A 21 -8.85 0.16 -24.22
N PRO A 22 -8.04 -0.83 -23.82
CA PRO A 22 -8.09 -1.42 -22.49
C PRO A 22 -7.89 -0.36 -21.39
N ALA A 23 -8.81 -0.33 -20.42
CA ALA A 23 -8.72 0.49 -19.21
C ALA A 23 -8.33 -0.34 -17.99
N LEU A 24 -9.05 -1.45 -17.77
CA LEU A 24 -8.88 -2.30 -16.59
C LEU A 24 -8.73 -3.75 -17.03
N THR A 25 -7.77 -4.44 -16.45
CA THR A 25 -7.59 -5.90 -16.55
C THR A 25 -7.77 -6.50 -15.17
N PHE A 26 -8.52 -7.56 -15.04
CA PHE A 26 -8.95 -8.14 -13.77
C PHE A 26 -9.29 -9.62 -13.92
N ARG A 27 -9.42 -10.31 -12.80
CA ARG A 27 -10.02 -11.64 -12.73
C ARG A 27 -11.42 -11.54 -12.11
N HIS A 28 -12.39 -12.25 -12.68
CA HIS A 28 -13.70 -12.41 -12.05
C HIS A 28 -13.57 -13.20 -10.76
N PHE A 29 -14.48 -13.00 -9.82
CA PHE A 29 -14.55 -13.80 -8.60
C PHE A 29 -14.59 -15.31 -8.95
N GLY A 30 -13.72 -16.10 -8.32
CA GLY A 30 -13.61 -17.53 -8.58
C GLY A 30 -12.99 -17.93 -9.93
N SER A 31 -12.43 -16.99 -10.69
CA SER A 31 -11.78 -17.26 -11.99
C SER A 31 -10.29 -16.93 -11.95
N GLU A 32 -9.48 -17.82 -12.55
CA GLU A 32 -8.05 -17.56 -12.76
C GLU A 32 -7.76 -16.80 -14.06
N LYS A 33 -8.77 -16.65 -14.95
CA LYS A 33 -8.60 -16.02 -16.26
C LYS A 33 -8.68 -14.51 -16.17
N TRP A 34 -7.71 -13.84 -16.78
CA TRP A 34 -7.74 -12.40 -16.97
C TRP A 34 -8.77 -11.98 -18.01
N SER A 35 -9.55 -10.97 -17.66
CA SER A 35 -10.52 -10.29 -18.52
C SER A 35 -10.18 -8.82 -18.59
N THR A 36 -10.66 -8.13 -19.61
CA THR A 36 -10.37 -6.71 -19.82
C THR A 36 -11.64 -5.94 -20.15
N VAL A 37 -11.79 -4.77 -19.57
CA VAL A 37 -12.79 -3.78 -19.95
C VAL A 37 -12.13 -2.56 -20.60
N SER A 38 -12.78 -2.01 -21.62
CA SER A 38 -12.36 -0.80 -22.29
C SER A 38 -12.76 0.45 -21.49
N TRP A 39 -12.20 1.61 -21.87
CA TRP A 39 -12.60 2.90 -21.30
C TRP A 39 -14.10 3.18 -21.50
N ASN A 40 -14.66 2.85 -22.67
CA ASN A 40 -16.09 2.99 -22.91
C ASN A 40 -16.92 2.12 -21.96
N GLN A 41 -16.55 0.84 -21.80
CA GLN A 41 -17.24 -0.05 -20.87
C GLN A 41 -17.13 0.45 -19.43
N PHE A 42 -15.97 0.91 -19.03
CA PHE A 42 -15.77 1.49 -17.70
C PHE A 42 -16.68 2.70 -17.48
N SER A 43 -16.73 3.63 -18.43
CA SER A 43 -17.56 4.83 -18.34
C SER A 43 -19.05 4.51 -18.20
N VAL A 44 -19.57 3.59 -19.01
CA VAL A 44 -20.97 3.19 -18.94
C VAL A 44 -21.32 2.59 -17.58
N ARG A 45 -20.48 1.70 -17.03
CA ARG A 45 -20.69 1.10 -15.70
C ARG A 45 -20.64 2.15 -14.58
N VAL A 46 -19.73 3.10 -14.66
CA VAL A 46 -19.66 4.24 -13.73
C VAL A 46 -20.95 5.06 -13.76
N LYS A 47 -21.49 5.38 -14.96
CA LYS A 47 -22.77 6.08 -15.12
C LYS A 47 -23.94 5.28 -14.54
N GLN A 48 -23.98 3.95 -14.72
CA GLN A 48 -25.00 3.10 -14.13
C GLN A 48 -24.97 3.19 -12.59
N VAL A 49 -23.78 3.11 -11.97
CA VAL A 49 -23.64 3.27 -10.53
C VAL A 49 -24.13 4.64 -10.06
N SER A 50 -23.75 5.72 -10.76
CA SER A 50 -24.22 7.08 -10.46
C SER A 50 -25.75 7.17 -10.48
N ASN A 51 -26.39 6.66 -11.54
CA ASN A 51 -27.85 6.63 -11.68
C ASN A 51 -28.52 5.77 -10.59
N ALA A 52 -27.92 4.62 -10.23
CA ALA A 52 -28.44 3.75 -9.18
C ALA A 52 -28.41 4.45 -7.80
N LEU A 53 -27.32 5.14 -7.47
CA LEU A 53 -27.18 5.89 -6.22
C LEU A 53 -28.23 7.01 -6.13
N LEU A 54 -28.46 7.75 -7.21
CA LEU A 54 -29.52 8.76 -7.27
C LEU A 54 -30.92 8.14 -7.12
N ASN A 55 -31.20 6.98 -7.75
CA ASN A 55 -32.46 6.27 -7.61
C ASN A 55 -32.67 5.71 -6.18
N MET A 56 -31.62 5.44 -5.46
CA MET A 56 -31.68 5.13 -4.02
C MET A 56 -31.88 6.37 -3.13
N GLY A 57 -31.88 7.57 -3.72
CA GLY A 57 -32.12 8.83 -3.02
C GLY A 57 -30.90 9.45 -2.37
N LEU A 58 -29.68 8.99 -2.69
CA LEU A 58 -28.45 9.60 -2.17
C LEU A 58 -28.29 11.03 -2.69
N LYS A 59 -27.82 11.89 -1.82
CA LYS A 59 -27.58 13.31 -2.10
C LYS A 59 -26.08 13.62 -2.11
N PRO A 60 -25.64 14.70 -2.76
CA PRO A 60 -24.27 15.18 -2.67
C PRO A 60 -23.77 15.27 -1.22
N GLN A 61 -22.54 14.83 -0.99
CA GLN A 61 -21.87 14.82 0.31
C GLN A 61 -22.48 13.87 1.37
N GLU A 62 -23.46 13.03 1.00
CA GLU A 62 -23.76 11.83 1.79
C GLU A 62 -22.70 10.74 1.52
N ALA A 63 -22.62 9.74 2.38
CA ALA A 63 -21.54 8.76 2.36
C ALA A 63 -22.00 7.35 1.98
N ILE A 64 -21.20 6.69 1.16
CA ILE A 64 -21.20 5.24 0.98
C ILE A 64 -19.89 4.66 1.52
N ALA A 65 -19.87 3.35 1.80
CA ALA A 65 -18.62 2.68 2.13
C ALA A 65 -18.39 1.44 1.25
N VAL A 66 -17.11 1.12 1.00
CA VAL A 66 -16.69 -0.08 0.28
C VAL A 66 -15.84 -0.95 1.20
N PHE A 67 -16.34 -2.14 1.53
CA PHE A 67 -15.73 -3.13 2.41
C PHE A 67 -15.36 -4.38 1.60
N ALA A 68 -14.28 -4.30 0.84
CA ALA A 68 -13.87 -5.33 -0.11
C ALA A 68 -12.36 -5.36 -0.33
N GLN A 69 -11.87 -6.49 -0.85
CA GLN A 69 -10.55 -6.55 -1.50
C GLN A 69 -10.58 -5.77 -2.83
N ASN A 70 -9.39 -5.56 -3.42
CA ASN A 70 -9.31 -4.94 -4.73
C ASN A 70 -10.10 -5.77 -5.76
N CYS A 71 -11.04 -5.15 -6.44
CA CYS A 71 -11.83 -5.76 -7.50
C CYS A 71 -12.33 -4.70 -8.48
N LEU A 72 -12.85 -5.16 -9.60
CA LEU A 72 -13.39 -4.28 -10.65
C LEU A 72 -14.53 -3.39 -10.12
N GLN A 73 -15.47 -3.98 -9.39
CA GLN A 73 -16.65 -3.30 -8.85
C GLN A 73 -16.28 -2.18 -7.87
N TYR A 74 -15.13 -2.29 -7.22
CA TYR A 74 -14.60 -1.25 -6.33
C TYR A 74 -14.43 0.08 -7.09
N LEU A 75 -13.75 0.04 -8.25
CA LEU A 75 -13.51 1.24 -9.05
C LEU A 75 -14.82 1.76 -9.69
N TYR A 76 -15.72 0.89 -10.12
CA TYR A 76 -17.05 1.30 -10.59
C TYR A 76 -17.80 2.08 -9.52
N THR A 77 -17.75 1.60 -8.28
CA THR A 77 -18.43 2.20 -7.13
C THR A 77 -17.82 3.54 -6.75
N ASP A 78 -16.49 3.63 -6.65
CA ASP A 78 -15.80 4.88 -6.32
C ASP A 78 -16.11 5.98 -7.34
N PHE A 79 -15.87 5.72 -8.63
CA PHE A 79 -16.09 6.74 -9.67
C PHE A 79 -17.57 7.02 -9.92
N GLY A 80 -18.44 6.04 -9.70
CA GLY A 80 -19.89 6.24 -9.73
C GLY A 80 -20.38 7.15 -8.60
N ALA A 81 -19.85 6.98 -7.39
CA ALA A 81 -20.14 7.87 -6.26
C ALA A 81 -19.62 9.30 -6.51
N TYR A 82 -18.40 9.42 -7.05
CA TYR A 82 -17.84 10.74 -7.41
C TYR A 82 -18.69 11.45 -8.46
N GLY A 83 -19.25 10.72 -9.42
CA GLY A 83 -20.14 11.26 -10.45
C GLY A 83 -21.39 11.94 -9.88
N VAL A 84 -21.81 11.60 -8.67
CA VAL A 84 -22.94 12.22 -7.97
C VAL A 84 -22.53 12.94 -6.68
N ARG A 85 -21.25 13.28 -6.55
CA ARG A 85 -20.66 14.02 -5.42
C ARG A 85 -20.88 13.35 -4.06
N VAL A 86 -21.06 12.02 -4.05
CA VAL A 86 -21.18 11.19 -2.85
C VAL A 86 -19.79 10.82 -2.37
N ILE A 87 -19.58 10.86 -1.05
CA ILE A 87 -18.31 10.52 -0.40
C ILE A 87 -18.15 9.00 -0.40
N SER A 88 -17.04 8.49 -0.95
CA SER A 88 -16.70 7.07 -0.86
C SER A 88 -15.72 6.81 0.27
N ILE A 89 -16.08 5.91 1.19
CA ILE A 89 -15.30 5.57 2.37
C ILE A 89 -14.78 4.14 2.25
N PRO A 90 -13.46 3.97 2.07
CA PRO A 90 -12.87 2.64 1.96
C PRO A 90 -12.67 2.00 3.32
N PHE A 91 -13.20 0.79 3.52
CA PHE A 91 -12.94 -0.05 4.70
C PHE A 91 -11.99 -1.19 4.34
N TYR A 92 -11.00 -1.45 5.19
CA TYR A 92 -10.13 -2.61 4.98
C TYR A 92 -10.95 -3.90 5.03
N ALA A 93 -10.79 -4.75 4.02
CA ALA A 93 -11.51 -6.03 3.92
C ALA A 93 -11.32 -6.94 5.15
N THR A 94 -10.27 -6.69 5.94
CA THR A 94 -9.94 -7.39 7.18
C THR A 94 -10.49 -6.73 8.45
N SER A 95 -11.18 -5.60 8.34
CA SER A 95 -11.72 -4.88 9.50
C SER A 95 -12.69 -5.73 10.31
N SER A 96 -12.68 -5.55 11.63
CA SER A 96 -13.60 -6.20 12.54
C SER A 96 -14.99 -5.58 12.47
N GLU A 97 -16.01 -6.30 12.98
CA GLU A 97 -17.38 -5.80 13.08
C GLU A 97 -17.46 -4.48 13.88
N GLN A 98 -16.74 -4.40 14.99
CA GLN A 98 -16.68 -3.19 15.81
C GLN A 98 -16.09 -2.00 15.05
N GLN A 99 -15.04 -2.23 14.26
CA GLN A 99 -14.42 -1.18 13.46
C GLN A 99 -15.36 -0.66 12.38
N ILE A 100 -16.00 -1.56 11.61
CA ILE A 100 -16.91 -1.14 10.54
C ILE A 100 -18.17 -0.49 11.10
N GLN A 101 -18.72 -1.00 12.21
CA GLN A 101 -19.84 -0.37 12.90
C GLN A 101 -19.51 1.06 13.34
N TYR A 102 -18.36 1.24 13.99
CA TYR A 102 -17.88 2.56 14.39
C TYR A 102 -17.77 3.52 13.21
N MET A 103 -17.11 3.11 12.10
CA MET A 103 -16.93 3.96 10.93
C MET A 103 -18.25 4.29 10.22
N ILE A 104 -19.20 3.35 10.18
CA ILE A 104 -20.55 3.59 9.63
C ILE A 104 -21.27 4.66 10.45
N HIS A 105 -21.22 4.60 11.78
CA HIS A 105 -21.85 5.58 12.65
C HIS A 105 -21.18 6.95 12.56
N ASP A 106 -19.85 6.98 12.60
CA ASP A 106 -19.05 8.22 12.57
C ASP A 106 -19.28 9.02 11.28
N ALA A 107 -19.34 8.33 10.14
CA ALA A 107 -19.51 8.95 8.83
C ALA A 107 -20.95 8.99 8.29
N GLY A 108 -21.91 8.38 9.00
CA GLY A 108 -23.31 8.35 8.57
C GLY A 108 -23.52 7.60 7.25
N VAL A 109 -22.81 6.46 7.05
CA VAL A 109 -22.87 5.67 5.82
C VAL A 109 -24.27 5.20 5.52
N LYS A 110 -24.73 5.41 4.27
CA LYS A 110 -26.07 5.03 3.76
C LYS A 110 -26.10 3.68 3.07
N VAL A 111 -25.06 3.39 2.27
CA VAL A 111 -24.96 2.14 1.51
C VAL A 111 -23.58 1.53 1.76
N LEU A 112 -23.56 0.24 2.09
CA LEU A 112 -22.35 -0.53 2.30
C LEU A 112 -22.18 -1.54 1.16
N PHE A 113 -21.14 -1.35 0.36
CA PHE A 113 -20.73 -2.30 -0.67
C PHE A 113 -19.76 -3.31 -0.05
N VAL A 114 -20.02 -4.60 -0.22
CA VAL A 114 -19.21 -5.67 0.38
C VAL A 114 -18.66 -6.62 -0.68
N GLY A 115 -17.45 -7.14 -0.46
CA GLY A 115 -16.79 -8.03 -1.40
C GLY A 115 -17.30 -9.45 -1.33
N GLU A 116 -16.71 -10.24 -0.45
CA GLU A 116 -16.86 -11.68 -0.33
C GLU A 116 -17.75 -12.08 0.86
N GLN A 117 -17.94 -13.39 1.07
CA GLN A 117 -18.82 -13.91 2.12
C GLN A 117 -18.49 -13.38 3.52
N GLU A 118 -17.20 -13.30 3.87
CA GLU A 118 -16.80 -12.81 5.20
C GLU A 118 -17.25 -11.37 5.45
N GLN A 119 -17.09 -10.49 4.45
CA GLN A 119 -17.50 -9.09 4.56
C GLN A 119 -19.03 -8.97 4.62
N TYR A 120 -19.76 -9.75 3.82
CA TYR A 120 -21.22 -9.81 3.89
C TYR A 120 -21.70 -10.29 5.26
N ASP A 121 -21.15 -11.37 5.79
CA ASP A 121 -21.56 -11.92 7.08
C ASP A 121 -21.37 -10.93 8.23
N LYS A 122 -20.25 -10.19 8.23
CA LYS A 122 -19.98 -9.11 9.19
C LYS A 122 -20.99 -7.96 9.02
N ALA A 123 -21.21 -7.50 7.79
CA ALA A 123 -22.14 -6.43 7.48
C ALA A 123 -23.58 -6.79 7.88
N HIS A 124 -24.02 -8.00 7.57
CA HIS A 124 -25.35 -8.50 7.91
C HIS A 124 -25.58 -8.53 9.43
N ARG A 125 -24.57 -8.98 10.21
CA ARG A 125 -24.68 -9.01 11.68
C ARG A 125 -24.81 -7.63 12.32
N ILE A 126 -24.09 -6.63 11.79
CA ILE A 126 -24.12 -5.28 12.35
C ILE A 126 -25.23 -4.39 11.76
N PHE A 127 -25.87 -4.79 10.66
CA PHE A 127 -26.89 -3.98 9.99
C PHE A 127 -27.98 -3.46 10.93
N PRO A 128 -28.58 -4.29 11.83
CA PRO A 128 -29.59 -3.82 12.78
C PRO A 128 -29.06 -2.79 13.79
N LEU A 129 -27.75 -2.70 13.95
CA LEU A 129 -27.07 -1.78 14.86
C LEU A 129 -26.68 -0.47 14.18
N CYS A 130 -26.85 -0.33 12.87
CA CYS A 130 -26.42 0.81 12.06
C CYS A 130 -27.65 1.54 11.47
N PRO A 131 -28.31 2.44 12.20
CA PRO A 131 -29.58 3.05 11.78
C PRO A 131 -29.47 3.97 10.56
N THR A 132 -28.25 4.38 10.17
CA THR A 132 -28.03 5.19 8.96
C THR A 132 -27.89 4.32 7.70
N LEU A 133 -27.69 3.00 7.88
CA LEU A 133 -27.42 2.09 6.77
C LEU A 133 -28.75 1.59 6.15
N ASP A 134 -28.99 1.95 4.92
CA ASP A 134 -30.21 1.61 4.18
C ASP A 134 -30.09 0.31 3.39
N ARG A 135 -28.87 -0.02 2.90
CA ARG A 135 -28.65 -1.14 1.98
C ARG A 135 -27.24 -1.73 2.07
N ILE A 136 -27.16 -3.05 1.87
CA ILE A 136 -25.92 -3.79 1.59
C ILE A 136 -25.94 -4.19 0.11
N VAL A 137 -24.84 -3.93 -0.62
CA VAL A 137 -24.66 -4.34 -2.02
C VAL A 137 -23.48 -5.28 -2.11
N VAL A 138 -23.69 -6.48 -2.63
CA VAL A 138 -22.70 -7.58 -2.64
C VAL A 138 -22.03 -7.69 -4.01
N PHE A 139 -20.71 -7.61 -4.06
CA PHE A 139 -19.94 -7.65 -5.31
C PHE A 139 -19.80 -9.06 -5.88
N ASP A 140 -19.44 -10.03 -5.03
CA ASP A 140 -19.23 -11.41 -5.47
C ASP A 140 -20.57 -12.15 -5.61
N PRO A 141 -20.96 -12.57 -6.83
CA PRO A 141 -22.23 -13.27 -7.07
C PRO A 141 -22.28 -14.66 -6.42
N SER A 142 -21.15 -15.20 -5.96
CA SER A 142 -21.10 -16.50 -5.26
C SER A 142 -21.46 -16.40 -3.77
N VAL A 143 -21.51 -15.20 -3.21
CA VAL A 143 -21.93 -14.96 -1.83
C VAL A 143 -23.37 -15.40 -1.63
N ARG A 144 -23.61 -16.12 -0.54
CA ARG A 144 -24.97 -16.56 -0.16
C ARG A 144 -25.63 -15.49 0.69
N ILE A 145 -26.43 -14.65 0.05
CA ILE A 145 -27.27 -13.70 0.78
C ILE A 145 -28.34 -14.48 1.55
N SER A 146 -28.55 -14.14 2.82
CA SER A 146 -29.60 -14.74 3.65
C SER A 146 -30.98 -14.52 3.01
N THR A 147 -31.78 -15.59 2.90
CA THR A 147 -33.17 -15.51 2.35
C THR A 147 -34.09 -14.59 3.15
N HIS A 148 -33.70 -14.21 4.36
CA HIS A 148 -34.43 -13.32 5.26
C HIS A 148 -33.80 -11.93 5.34
N ASP A 149 -32.85 -11.60 4.45
CA ASP A 149 -32.22 -10.29 4.40
C ASP A 149 -32.79 -9.43 3.25
N PRO A 150 -33.86 -8.66 3.50
CA PRO A 150 -34.44 -7.79 2.47
C PRO A 150 -33.56 -6.57 2.15
N ASN A 151 -32.50 -6.35 2.94
CA ASN A 151 -31.65 -5.16 2.84
C ASN A 151 -30.40 -5.39 1.97
N ALA A 152 -30.11 -6.66 1.60
CA ALA A 152 -28.99 -7.00 0.76
C ALA A 152 -29.41 -7.34 -0.67
N ILE A 153 -28.65 -6.84 -1.65
CA ILE A 153 -28.82 -7.14 -3.09
C ILE A 153 -27.47 -7.41 -3.72
N TYR A 154 -27.45 -8.14 -4.83
CA TYR A 154 -26.22 -8.29 -5.62
C TYR A 154 -25.92 -7.04 -6.45
N PHE A 155 -24.66 -6.82 -6.77
CA PHE A 155 -24.19 -5.65 -7.53
C PHE A 155 -24.86 -5.53 -8.89
N GLU A 156 -25.10 -6.63 -9.60
CA GLU A 156 -25.81 -6.61 -10.87
C GLU A 156 -27.28 -6.16 -10.71
N ASP A 157 -27.95 -6.52 -9.61
CA ASP A 157 -29.31 -6.03 -9.33
C ASP A 157 -29.29 -4.55 -8.90
N PHE A 158 -28.25 -4.12 -8.18
CA PHE A 158 -28.03 -2.70 -7.91
C PHE A 158 -27.84 -1.89 -9.20
N LEU A 159 -27.07 -2.41 -10.17
CA LEU A 159 -26.89 -1.74 -11.47
C LEU A 159 -28.21 -1.58 -12.24
N LYS A 160 -29.14 -2.55 -12.12
CA LYS A 160 -30.48 -2.44 -12.71
C LYS A 160 -31.28 -1.27 -12.16
N LEU A 161 -31.04 -0.85 -10.92
CA LEU A 161 -31.66 0.37 -10.38
C LEU A 161 -31.22 1.64 -11.14
N GLY A 162 -30.02 1.62 -11.74
CA GLY A 162 -29.50 2.70 -12.58
C GLY A 162 -29.90 2.60 -14.04
N GLN A 163 -30.71 1.62 -14.43
CA GLN A 163 -31.26 1.46 -15.77
C GLN A 163 -32.74 1.87 -15.81
N GLY A 164 -33.20 2.40 -16.92
CA GLY A 164 -34.61 2.72 -17.13
C GLY A 164 -35.46 1.46 -17.30
N ASN A 165 -35.98 1.23 -18.51
CA ASN A 165 -36.80 0.05 -18.78
C ASN A 165 -35.89 -1.20 -18.96
N VAL A 166 -35.85 -2.07 -17.95
CA VAL A 166 -34.97 -3.29 -17.92
C VAL A 166 -35.34 -4.26 -19.06
N ASP A 167 -36.60 -4.27 -19.49
CA ASP A 167 -37.10 -5.15 -20.57
C ASP A 167 -36.51 -4.80 -21.95
N GLU A 168 -36.00 -3.58 -22.13
CA GLU A 168 -35.34 -3.14 -23.36
C GLU A 168 -33.85 -3.48 -23.43
N VAL A 169 -33.23 -3.84 -22.30
CA VAL A 169 -31.80 -4.22 -22.19
C VAL A 169 -31.68 -5.71 -22.04
N ALA A 170 -31.84 -6.45 -23.13
CA ALA A 170 -31.80 -7.91 -23.13
C ALA A 170 -30.38 -8.51 -22.93
N ASP A 171 -29.34 -7.74 -23.21
CA ASP A 171 -27.94 -8.13 -23.08
C ASP A 171 -27.14 -7.07 -22.30
N ALA A 172 -26.61 -7.47 -21.15
CA ALA A 172 -25.76 -6.60 -20.32
C ALA A 172 -24.44 -6.16 -20.99
N SER A 173 -24.12 -6.74 -22.16
CA SER A 173 -22.97 -6.33 -22.98
C SER A 173 -23.29 -5.19 -23.96
N ASP A 174 -24.57 -4.87 -24.20
CA ASP A 174 -25.00 -3.82 -25.11
C ASP A 174 -24.89 -2.43 -24.46
N LEU A 175 -23.69 -1.89 -24.49
CA LEU A 175 -23.35 -0.61 -23.84
C LEU A 175 -24.13 0.58 -24.39
N GLU A 176 -24.39 0.62 -25.71
CA GLU A 176 -25.12 1.73 -26.34
C GLU A 176 -26.58 1.78 -25.86
N ARG A 177 -27.20 0.62 -25.73
CA ARG A 177 -28.55 0.52 -25.17
C ARG A 177 -28.61 0.83 -23.69
N ILE A 178 -27.62 0.37 -22.91
CA ILE A 178 -27.52 0.73 -21.49
C ILE A 178 -27.40 2.23 -21.35
N GLU A 179 -26.49 2.86 -22.07
CA GLU A 179 -26.22 4.30 -21.99
C GLU A 179 -27.46 5.13 -22.43
N ALA A 180 -28.18 4.70 -23.47
CA ALA A 180 -29.39 5.35 -23.93
C ALA A 180 -30.58 5.25 -22.94
N ASN A 181 -30.53 4.28 -22.00
CA ASN A 181 -31.61 4.02 -21.03
C ASN A 181 -31.27 4.46 -19.59
N LEU A 182 -30.23 5.27 -19.38
CA LEU A 182 -29.91 5.82 -18.07
C LEU A 182 -30.93 6.88 -17.64
N PRO A 183 -31.77 6.62 -16.60
CA PRO A 183 -32.98 7.42 -16.37
C PRO A 183 -32.71 8.82 -15.81
N ARG A 184 -31.56 9.02 -15.15
CA ARG A 184 -31.18 10.27 -14.47
C ARG A 184 -29.85 10.84 -14.96
N GLN A 185 -29.45 10.51 -16.19
CA GLN A 185 -28.13 10.93 -16.69
C GLN A 185 -28.01 12.47 -16.79
N SER A 186 -29.08 13.17 -17.13
CA SER A 186 -29.06 14.66 -17.13
C SER A 186 -28.78 15.24 -15.76
N GLU A 187 -29.31 14.65 -14.69
CA GLU A 187 -29.05 15.08 -13.32
C GLU A 187 -27.60 14.76 -12.89
N VAL A 188 -27.07 13.61 -13.34
CA VAL A 188 -25.64 13.29 -13.11
C VAL A 188 -24.76 14.36 -13.77
N GLU A 189 -25.07 14.80 -14.98
CA GLU A 189 -24.32 15.84 -15.70
C GLU A 189 -24.46 17.23 -15.07
N GLU A 190 -25.61 17.56 -14.50
CA GLU A 190 -25.81 18.76 -13.69
C GLU A 190 -24.92 18.73 -12.45
N LEU A 191 -24.86 17.59 -11.74
CA LEU A 191 -23.98 17.39 -10.57
C LEU A 191 -22.50 17.46 -10.92
N TRP A 192 -22.09 17.04 -12.13
CA TRP A 192 -20.72 17.24 -12.60
C TRP A 192 -20.39 18.73 -12.78
N ALA A 193 -21.34 19.52 -13.31
CA ALA A 193 -21.16 20.94 -13.51
C ALA A 193 -21.10 21.72 -12.18
N GLU A 194 -21.76 21.22 -11.15
CA GLU A 194 -21.77 21.81 -9.80
C GLU A 194 -20.62 21.33 -8.90
N ALA A 195 -19.89 20.30 -9.33
CA ALA A 195 -18.80 19.74 -8.52
C ALA A 195 -17.69 20.78 -8.31
N ASN A 196 -17.19 20.88 -7.08
CA ASN A 196 -16.15 21.82 -6.74
C ASN A 196 -15.02 21.14 -5.97
N GLU A 197 -13.87 21.79 -5.92
CA GLU A 197 -12.65 21.23 -5.33
C GLU A 197 -12.71 21.13 -3.80
N GLU A 198 -13.65 21.82 -3.15
CA GLU A 198 -13.84 21.78 -1.70
C GLU A 198 -14.72 20.61 -1.22
N ASP A 199 -15.45 19.98 -2.13
CA ASP A 199 -16.25 18.79 -1.81
C ASP A 199 -15.35 17.66 -1.30
N LEU A 200 -15.81 16.94 -0.28
CA LEU A 200 -15.13 15.73 0.17
C LEU A 200 -15.28 14.62 -0.87
N CYS A 201 -14.16 14.06 -1.26
CA CYS A 201 -14.06 12.89 -2.13
C CYS A 201 -14.05 11.60 -1.31
N ASN A 202 -13.19 11.57 -0.29
CA ASN A 202 -13.02 10.43 0.60
C ASN A 202 -12.87 10.86 2.06
N ILE A 203 -13.23 9.94 2.97
CA ILE A 203 -12.82 9.92 4.35
C ILE A 203 -12.06 8.62 4.59
N LEU A 204 -10.74 8.68 4.79
CA LEU A 204 -9.92 7.50 5.01
C LEU A 204 -9.63 7.31 6.50
N TYR A 205 -10.12 6.21 7.05
CA TYR A 205 -9.90 5.89 8.46
C TYR A 205 -8.52 5.28 8.69
N THR A 206 -7.72 5.96 9.50
CA THR A 206 -6.39 5.50 9.91
C THR A 206 -6.44 4.97 11.34
N SER A 207 -5.77 3.83 11.59
CA SER A 207 -5.64 3.30 12.94
C SER A 207 -4.65 4.15 13.74
N GLY A 208 -5.13 4.93 14.67
CA GLY A 208 -4.29 5.59 15.67
C GLY A 208 -3.58 4.55 16.56
N THR A 209 -2.37 4.85 17.00
CA THR A 209 -1.63 4.00 17.95
C THR A 209 -2.26 3.96 19.35
N THR A 210 -3.19 4.87 19.64
CA THR A 210 -3.69 5.14 21.02
C THR A 210 -5.21 5.19 21.16
N GLY A 211 -6.02 4.83 20.13
CA GLY A 211 -7.48 4.95 20.27
C GLY A 211 -8.26 4.57 19.01
N ASP A 212 -9.50 5.03 18.94
CA ASP A 212 -10.39 4.81 17.80
C ASP A 212 -9.81 5.35 16.49
N SER A 213 -10.17 4.72 15.38
CA SER A 213 -9.76 5.16 14.05
C SER A 213 -10.22 6.58 13.75
N LYS A 214 -9.36 7.36 13.09
CA LYS A 214 -9.63 8.75 12.72
C LYS A 214 -9.88 8.85 11.23
N GLY A 215 -10.97 9.49 10.83
CA GLY A 215 -11.31 9.72 9.42
C GLY A 215 -10.58 10.94 8.87
N VAL A 216 -9.59 10.73 8.02
CA VAL A 216 -8.85 11.81 7.33
C VAL A 216 -9.72 12.33 6.19
N MET A 217 -10.02 13.63 6.19
CA MET A 217 -10.81 14.27 5.15
C MET A 217 -9.97 14.59 3.92
N LEU A 218 -10.40 14.12 2.76
CA LEU A 218 -9.73 14.34 1.48
C LEU A 218 -10.70 14.92 0.46
N THR A 219 -10.37 16.09 -0.08
CA THR A 219 -11.20 16.79 -1.07
C THR A 219 -10.76 16.49 -2.51
N TYR A 220 -11.63 16.80 -3.48
CA TYR A 220 -11.27 16.70 -4.90
C TYR A 220 -10.09 17.60 -5.26
N GLY A 221 -10.00 18.82 -4.70
CA GLY A 221 -8.90 19.73 -4.93
C GLY A 221 -7.55 19.21 -4.45
N GLN A 222 -7.55 18.47 -3.34
CA GLN A 222 -6.34 17.80 -2.84
C GLN A 222 -5.88 16.69 -3.80
N TYR A 223 -6.81 15.85 -4.31
CA TYR A 223 -6.49 14.86 -5.34
C TYR A 223 -5.95 15.52 -6.61
N HIS A 224 -6.59 16.60 -7.08
CA HIS A 224 -6.13 17.34 -8.26
C HIS A 224 -4.69 17.88 -8.07
N ALA A 225 -4.42 18.53 -6.94
CA ALA A 225 -3.09 19.01 -6.60
C ALA A 225 -2.06 17.87 -6.55
N ALA A 226 -2.41 16.74 -5.93
CA ALA A 226 -1.53 15.57 -5.85
C ALA A 226 -1.22 14.96 -7.22
N MET A 227 -2.21 14.85 -8.12
CA MET A 227 -1.99 14.34 -9.49
C MET A 227 -0.99 15.23 -10.24
N ILE A 228 -1.14 16.57 -10.14
CA ILE A 228 -0.23 17.52 -10.79
C ILE A 228 1.18 17.42 -10.22
N ALA A 229 1.30 17.33 -8.89
CA ALA A 229 2.59 17.29 -8.24
C ALA A 229 3.37 16.00 -8.54
N ASN A 230 2.68 14.84 -8.45
CA ASN A 230 3.32 13.54 -8.64
C ASN A 230 3.74 13.26 -10.08
N ASP A 231 3.00 13.71 -11.09
CA ASP A 231 3.32 13.49 -12.50
C ASP A 231 4.72 13.99 -12.90
N LYS A 232 5.21 15.03 -12.25
CA LYS A 232 6.56 15.57 -12.49
C LYS A 232 7.69 14.64 -12.01
N TYR A 233 7.39 13.77 -11.04
CA TYR A 233 8.36 12.90 -10.36
C TYR A 233 8.24 11.45 -10.83
N VAL A 234 7.02 11.00 -11.08
CA VAL A 234 6.65 9.62 -11.42
C VAL A 234 5.88 9.61 -12.73
N PRO A 235 6.56 9.71 -13.87
CA PRO A 235 5.94 9.89 -15.17
C PRO A 235 5.30 8.57 -15.65
N VAL A 236 4.06 8.32 -15.22
CA VAL A 236 3.22 7.28 -15.78
C VAL A 236 2.48 7.82 -17.01
N GLY A 237 2.30 7.00 -18.03
CA GLY A 237 1.68 7.42 -19.29
C GLY A 237 0.69 6.42 -19.86
N GLU A 238 0.04 6.81 -20.95
CA GLU A 238 -1.03 6.04 -21.60
C GLU A 238 -0.60 4.68 -22.18
N SER A 239 0.70 4.43 -22.30
CA SER A 239 1.25 3.13 -22.72
C SER A 239 1.54 2.20 -21.53
N ASP A 240 1.42 2.71 -20.31
CA ASP A 240 1.73 1.94 -19.12
C ASP A 240 0.64 0.95 -18.75
N ARG A 241 1.11 -0.16 -18.17
CA ARG A 241 0.29 -1.19 -17.56
C ARG A 241 0.68 -1.28 -16.09
N VAL A 242 -0.18 -0.75 -15.25
CA VAL A 242 0.04 -0.60 -13.81
C VAL A 242 -0.64 -1.74 -13.06
N ILE A 243 0.13 -2.57 -12.36
CA ILE A 243 -0.49 -3.59 -11.50
C ILE A 243 -0.75 -3.05 -10.10
N ASN A 244 -1.97 -3.22 -9.62
CA ASN A 244 -2.43 -2.83 -8.28
C ASN A 244 -2.51 -4.06 -7.39
N PHE A 245 -1.76 -4.11 -6.30
CA PHE A 245 -1.80 -5.22 -5.35
C PHE A 245 -1.87 -4.77 -3.89
N LEU A 246 -1.51 -3.54 -3.58
CA LEU A 246 -1.79 -2.96 -2.28
C LEU A 246 -3.28 -2.61 -2.19
N PRO A 247 -3.87 -2.57 -0.98
CA PRO A 247 -5.31 -2.29 -0.86
C PRO A 247 -5.69 -0.90 -1.37
N PHE A 248 -6.72 -0.78 -2.19
CA PHE A 248 -7.33 0.51 -2.58
C PHE A 248 -7.84 1.31 -1.38
N THR A 249 -7.98 0.67 -0.24
CA THR A 249 -8.28 1.31 1.04
C THR A 249 -7.15 2.21 1.52
N HIS A 250 -5.91 1.90 1.15
CA HIS A 250 -4.74 2.68 1.54
C HIS A 250 -4.48 3.81 0.54
N ILE A 251 -4.23 5.02 1.05
CA ILE A 251 -4.06 6.22 0.21
C ILE A 251 -2.96 6.08 -0.84
N PHE A 252 -1.88 5.36 -0.55
CA PHE A 252 -0.78 5.18 -1.49
C PHE A 252 -1.23 4.45 -2.75
N GLU A 253 -1.92 3.31 -2.62
CA GLU A 253 -2.44 2.57 -3.77
C GLU A 253 -3.57 3.31 -4.47
N ARG A 254 -4.49 3.91 -3.70
CA ARG A 254 -5.60 4.70 -4.23
C ARG A 254 -5.10 5.89 -5.05
N GLY A 255 -4.20 6.68 -4.49
CA GLY A 255 -3.62 7.85 -5.18
C GLY A 255 -2.83 7.43 -6.43
N TRP A 256 -2.08 6.34 -6.35
CA TRP A 256 -1.35 5.77 -7.46
C TRP A 256 -2.27 5.29 -8.59
N ALA A 257 -3.33 4.54 -8.27
CA ALA A 257 -4.31 4.08 -9.24
C ALA A 257 -5.03 5.26 -9.92
N TYR A 258 -5.39 6.29 -9.17
CA TYR A 258 -6.06 7.48 -9.72
C TYR A 258 -5.12 8.31 -10.60
N LEU A 259 -3.85 8.45 -10.23
CA LEU A 259 -2.84 9.06 -11.11
C LEU A 259 -2.73 8.28 -12.42
N ALA A 260 -2.62 6.95 -12.36
CA ALA A 260 -2.52 6.11 -13.55
C ALA A 260 -3.75 6.24 -14.46
N LEU A 261 -4.96 6.25 -13.90
CA LEU A 261 -6.19 6.48 -14.67
C LEU A 261 -6.24 7.90 -15.26
N THR A 262 -5.76 8.90 -14.54
CA THR A 262 -5.68 10.30 -15.03
C THR A 262 -4.76 10.42 -16.24
N GLU A 263 -3.65 9.67 -16.26
CA GLU A 263 -2.71 9.64 -17.37
C GLU A 263 -3.08 8.66 -18.50
N GLY A 264 -4.21 7.94 -18.34
CA GLY A 264 -4.74 7.03 -19.35
C GLY A 264 -4.05 5.66 -19.39
N ALA A 265 -3.32 5.30 -18.35
CA ALA A 265 -2.70 3.99 -18.21
C ALA A 265 -3.74 2.89 -17.96
N GLN A 266 -3.40 1.67 -18.36
CA GLN A 266 -4.19 0.47 -18.05
C GLN A 266 -3.90 0.01 -16.62
N LEU A 267 -4.94 -0.20 -15.81
CA LEU A 267 -4.78 -0.85 -14.51
C LEU A 267 -4.97 -2.36 -14.61
N ILE A 268 -4.14 -3.11 -13.91
CA ILE A 268 -4.24 -4.55 -13.72
C ILE A 268 -4.57 -4.78 -12.25
N ILE A 269 -5.79 -5.20 -11.96
CA ILE A 269 -6.32 -5.34 -10.60
C ILE A 269 -5.99 -6.74 -10.10
N ASN A 270 -5.05 -6.83 -9.14
CA ASN A 270 -4.76 -8.08 -8.44
C ASN A 270 -5.54 -8.10 -7.12
N THR A 271 -6.50 -9.03 -7.01
CA THR A 271 -7.38 -9.14 -5.83
C THR A 271 -6.66 -9.74 -4.64
N ASN A 272 -5.81 -10.76 -4.87
CA ASN A 272 -5.10 -11.45 -3.80
C ASN A 272 -3.62 -11.02 -3.75
N PRO A 273 -3.19 -10.24 -2.74
CA PRO A 273 -1.78 -9.81 -2.64
C PRO A 273 -0.76 -10.95 -2.57
N ARG A 274 -1.17 -12.15 -2.15
CA ARG A 274 -0.28 -13.32 -2.10
C ARG A 274 0.08 -13.85 -3.48
N GLU A 275 -0.73 -13.58 -4.49
CA GLU A 275 -0.55 -14.05 -5.88
C GLU A 275 0.18 -13.02 -6.75
N ILE A 276 0.67 -11.93 -6.17
CA ILE A 276 1.30 -10.83 -6.94
C ILE A 276 2.43 -11.32 -7.85
N GLN A 277 3.24 -12.29 -7.41
CA GLN A 277 4.35 -12.79 -8.20
C GLN A 277 3.88 -13.53 -9.47
N GLU A 278 2.81 -14.30 -9.36
CA GLU A 278 2.19 -14.99 -10.49
C GLU A 278 1.52 -13.97 -11.42
N ALA A 279 0.75 -13.05 -10.86
CA ALA A 279 0.10 -11.99 -11.61
C ALA A 279 1.09 -11.14 -12.42
N MET A 280 2.26 -10.80 -11.84
CA MET A 280 3.33 -10.08 -12.57
C MET A 280 3.87 -10.90 -13.74
N ARG A 281 4.08 -12.20 -13.56
CA ARG A 281 4.58 -13.10 -14.64
C ARG A 281 3.59 -13.26 -15.78
N GLU A 282 2.30 -13.24 -15.48
CA GLU A 282 1.23 -13.39 -16.48
C GLU A 282 0.92 -12.09 -17.21
N THR A 283 1.02 -10.97 -16.51
CA THR A 283 0.57 -9.67 -17.04
C THR A 283 1.70 -8.75 -17.50
N HIS A 284 2.96 -9.04 -17.10
CA HIS A 284 4.15 -8.25 -17.47
C HIS A 284 3.94 -6.73 -17.29
N PRO A 285 3.70 -6.24 -16.07
CA PRO A 285 3.45 -4.81 -15.84
C PRO A 285 4.66 -3.94 -16.18
N THR A 286 4.41 -2.68 -16.52
CA THR A 286 5.46 -1.70 -16.81
C THR A 286 5.86 -0.89 -15.57
N CYS A 287 4.97 -0.78 -14.60
CA CYS A 287 5.23 -0.14 -13.31
C CYS A 287 4.25 -0.63 -12.23
N MET A 288 4.61 -0.42 -10.97
CA MET A 288 3.84 -0.89 -9.83
C MET A 288 4.23 -0.05 -8.60
N SER A 289 3.25 0.39 -7.82
CA SER A 289 3.50 0.84 -6.44
C SER A 289 3.93 -0.34 -5.59
N SER A 290 4.79 -0.13 -4.63
CA SER A 290 5.31 -1.20 -3.80
C SER A 290 5.66 -0.75 -2.38
N VAL A 291 5.85 -1.71 -1.50
CA VAL A 291 6.30 -1.49 -0.13
C VAL A 291 7.66 -2.16 0.09
N PRO A 292 8.48 -1.69 1.04
CA PRO A 292 9.81 -2.26 1.31
C PRO A 292 9.79 -3.77 1.49
N ARG A 293 8.77 -4.32 2.20
CA ARG A 293 8.64 -5.76 2.45
C ARG A 293 8.58 -6.62 1.19
N PHE A 294 7.99 -6.11 0.11
CA PHE A 294 7.99 -6.79 -1.19
C PHE A 294 9.44 -6.96 -1.70
N TRP A 295 10.22 -5.90 -1.67
CA TRP A 295 11.60 -5.91 -2.17
C TRP A 295 12.57 -6.69 -1.26
N GLU A 296 12.34 -6.68 0.05
CA GLU A 296 13.07 -7.52 1.01
C GLU A 296 12.89 -9.00 0.66
N LYS A 297 11.65 -9.45 0.40
CA LYS A 297 11.38 -10.83 -0.03
C LYS A 297 12.04 -11.15 -1.37
N VAL A 298 12.00 -10.25 -2.33
CA VAL A 298 12.71 -10.41 -3.62
C VAL A 298 14.22 -10.51 -3.40
N TYR A 299 14.80 -9.63 -2.60
CA TYR A 299 16.23 -9.64 -2.25
C TYR A 299 16.66 -10.97 -1.63
N VAL A 300 15.94 -11.41 -0.61
CA VAL A 300 16.22 -12.68 0.10
C VAL A 300 16.13 -13.87 -0.86
N ALA A 301 15.07 -13.94 -1.67
CA ALA A 301 14.87 -15.04 -2.61
C ALA A 301 15.96 -15.09 -3.69
N VAL A 302 16.37 -13.95 -4.23
CA VAL A 302 17.43 -13.89 -5.24
C VAL A 302 18.79 -14.22 -4.61
N LYS A 303 19.08 -13.71 -3.41
CA LYS A 303 20.32 -13.99 -2.68
C LYS A 303 20.46 -15.49 -2.36
N ALA A 304 19.40 -16.12 -1.88
CA ALA A 304 19.40 -17.57 -1.64
C ALA A 304 19.73 -18.36 -2.92
N LYS A 305 19.10 -18.03 -4.06
CA LYS A 305 19.42 -18.68 -5.34
C LYS A 305 20.88 -18.48 -5.78
N ILE A 306 21.48 -17.33 -5.46
CA ILE A 306 22.89 -17.07 -5.75
C ILE A 306 23.80 -17.92 -4.85
N GLU A 307 23.46 -18.03 -3.58
CA GLU A 307 24.21 -18.85 -2.59
C GLU A 307 24.15 -20.35 -2.96
N ASP A 308 23.01 -20.82 -3.42
CA ASP A 308 22.78 -22.21 -3.85
C ASP A 308 23.41 -22.52 -5.23
N ALA A 309 23.79 -21.50 -6.00
CA ALA A 309 24.40 -21.67 -7.31
C ALA A 309 25.85 -22.19 -7.20
N GLY A 310 26.25 -23.03 -8.15
CA GLY A 310 27.63 -23.55 -8.23
C GLY A 310 28.69 -22.46 -8.42
N GLY A 311 29.92 -22.70 -7.94
CA GLY A 311 30.96 -21.69 -7.74
C GLY A 311 31.25 -20.72 -8.90
N MET A 312 31.16 -21.14 -10.17
CA MET A 312 31.36 -20.24 -11.31
C MET A 312 30.13 -19.36 -11.57
N GLN A 313 28.94 -19.93 -11.49
CA GLN A 313 27.68 -19.19 -11.68
C GLN A 313 27.51 -18.14 -10.60
N ARG A 314 27.78 -18.48 -9.34
CA ARG A 314 27.77 -17.55 -8.22
C ARG A 314 28.70 -16.36 -8.47
N LYS A 315 29.97 -16.60 -8.81
CA LYS A 315 30.96 -15.53 -9.09
C LYS A 315 30.51 -14.62 -10.23
N LEU A 316 29.92 -15.19 -11.27
CA LEU A 316 29.43 -14.43 -12.42
C LEU A 316 28.25 -13.52 -12.02
N PHE A 317 27.35 -14.02 -11.18
CA PHE A 317 26.22 -13.26 -10.68
C PHE A 317 26.66 -12.14 -9.72
N GLU A 318 27.54 -12.45 -8.79
CA GLU A 318 28.13 -11.46 -7.87
C GLU A 318 28.85 -10.35 -8.65
N ARG A 319 29.57 -10.71 -9.74
CA ARG A 319 30.20 -9.71 -10.63
C ARG A 319 29.16 -8.85 -11.35
N ALA A 320 28.09 -9.44 -11.86
CA ALA A 320 27.02 -8.70 -12.53
C ALA A 320 26.35 -7.69 -11.59
N LEU A 321 26.07 -8.08 -10.33
CA LEU A 321 25.54 -7.18 -9.31
C LEU A 321 26.53 -6.06 -8.95
N ALA A 322 27.81 -6.37 -8.79
CA ALA A 322 28.84 -5.36 -8.50
C ALA A 322 28.96 -4.32 -9.62
N VAL A 323 28.90 -4.76 -10.87
CA VAL A 323 28.90 -3.88 -12.05
C VAL A 323 27.63 -3.04 -12.12
N GLY A 324 26.46 -3.67 -11.87
CA GLY A 324 25.18 -2.96 -11.81
C GLY A 324 25.14 -1.91 -10.70
N LYS A 325 25.60 -2.25 -9.50
CA LYS A 325 25.77 -1.31 -8.38
C LYS A 325 26.67 -0.14 -8.76
N LYS A 326 27.84 -0.42 -9.29
CA LYS A 326 28.79 0.62 -9.70
C LYS A 326 28.18 1.54 -10.75
N TYR A 327 27.57 0.98 -11.80
CA TYR A 327 26.95 1.74 -12.88
C TYR A 327 25.80 2.63 -12.40
N ASN A 328 24.81 2.04 -11.71
CA ASN A 328 23.58 2.74 -11.33
C ASN A 328 23.78 3.65 -10.11
N ILE A 329 24.56 3.23 -9.09
CA ILE A 329 24.65 3.93 -7.81
C ILE A 329 25.88 4.84 -7.72
N GLU A 330 27.07 4.40 -8.15
CA GLU A 330 28.25 5.28 -8.05
C GLU A 330 28.29 6.36 -9.14
N TYR A 331 27.59 6.12 -10.26
CA TYR A 331 27.56 7.07 -11.38
C TYR A 331 26.18 7.68 -11.59
N LEU A 332 25.16 6.91 -12.01
CA LEU A 332 23.87 7.48 -12.42
C LEU A 332 23.14 8.20 -11.29
N SER A 333 23.06 7.59 -10.09
CA SER A 333 22.41 8.24 -8.95
C SER A 333 23.07 9.56 -8.55
N ARG A 334 24.34 9.74 -8.90
CA ARG A 334 25.10 10.97 -8.62
C ARG A 334 25.14 11.94 -9.82
N GLY A 335 24.34 11.68 -10.85
CA GLY A 335 24.31 12.50 -12.06
C GLY A 335 25.60 12.44 -12.90
N LYS A 336 26.45 11.42 -12.70
CA LYS A 336 27.73 11.25 -13.40
C LYS A 336 27.58 10.31 -14.59
N ARG A 337 28.32 10.56 -15.66
CA ARG A 337 28.42 9.63 -16.80
C ARG A 337 29.41 8.50 -16.48
N PRO A 338 28.99 7.22 -16.56
CA PRO A 338 29.91 6.09 -16.40
C PRO A 338 30.98 6.06 -17.53
N PRO A 339 32.19 5.59 -17.26
CA PRO A 339 33.23 5.40 -18.31
C PRO A 339 32.78 4.36 -19.35
N LEU A 340 33.24 4.49 -20.59
CA LEU A 340 32.82 3.63 -21.69
C LEU A 340 33.01 2.13 -21.44
N HIS A 341 34.11 1.73 -20.80
CA HIS A 341 34.34 0.32 -20.45
C HIS A 341 33.30 -0.20 -19.45
N LEU A 342 32.90 0.62 -18.48
CA LEU A 342 31.84 0.25 -17.50
C LEU A 342 30.47 0.19 -18.18
N GLN A 343 30.19 1.08 -19.13
CA GLN A 343 28.98 1.04 -19.95
C GLN A 343 28.88 -0.26 -20.74
N ALA A 344 30.00 -0.66 -21.42
CA ALA A 344 30.04 -1.91 -22.17
C ALA A 344 29.87 -3.14 -21.27
N GLU A 345 30.57 -3.18 -20.13
CA GLU A 345 30.46 -4.26 -19.14
C GLU A 345 29.04 -4.35 -18.56
N TYR A 346 28.45 -3.24 -18.16
CA TYR A 346 27.08 -3.19 -17.67
C TYR A 346 26.08 -3.64 -18.74
N THR A 347 26.22 -3.19 -19.99
CA THR A 347 25.33 -3.59 -21.09
C THR A 347 25.35 -5.10 -21.30
N LEU A 348 26.55 -5.72 -21.24
CA LEU A 348 26.69 -7.17 -21.35
C LEU A 348 25.93 -7.89 -20.21
N TYR A 349 26.22 -7.56 -18.95
CA TYR A 349 25.55 -8.19 -17.81
C TYR A 349 24.06 -7.89 -17.72
N ASN A 350 23.66 -6.67 -18.09
CA ASN A 350 22.27 -6.28 -18.11
C ASN A 350 21.44 -7.09 -19.12
N ARG A 351 22.00 -7.40 -20.30
CA ARG A 351 21.33 -8.21 -21.34
C ARG A 351 21.37 -9.70 -21.08
N THR A 352 22.34 -10.20 -20.33
CA THR A 352 22.55 -11.65 -20.14
C THR A 352 22.07 -12.15 -18.78
N ILE A 353 22.49 -11.52 -17.69
CA ILE A 353 22.28 -12.02 -16.32
C ILE A 353 21.16 -11.25 -15.60
N LEU A 354 21.26 -9.90 -15.56
CA LEU A 354 20.31 -9.10 -14.81
C LEU A 354 18.91 -9.12 -15.44
N SER A 355 18.83 -9.21 -16.77
CA SER A 355 17.56 -9.41 -17.48
C SER A 355 16.85 -10.72 -17.12
N LEU A 356 17.62 -11.80 -16.83
CA LEU A 356 17.02 -13.08 -16.40
C LEU A 356 16.35 -12.95 -15.04
N VAL A 357 16.94 -12.18 -14.10
CA VAL A 357 16.32 -11.91 -12.81
C VAL A 357 15.00 -11.18 -13.00
N ARG A 358 15.00 -10.09 -13.75
CA ARG A 358 13.79 -9.31 -14.04
C ARG A 358 12.71 -10.16 -14.72
N LYS A 359 13.10 -11.03 -15.67
CA LYS A 359 12.18 -11.94 -16.35
C LYS A 359 11.58 -12.98 -15.40
N GLN A 360 12.37 -13.52 -14.46
CA GLN A 360 11.84 -14.46 -13.46
C GLN A 360 10.83 -13.80 -12.52
N LEU A 361 10.92 -12.48 -12.32
CA LEU A 361 9.97 -11.69 -11.54
C LEU A 361 8.75 -11.24 -12.37
N GLY A 362 8.76 -11.38 -13.71
CA GLY A 362 7.75 -10.81 -14.60
C GLY A 362 7.89 -9.30 -14.79
N LEU A 363 9.08 -8.74 -14.51
CA LEU A 363 9.37 -7.30 -14.49
C LEU A 363 10.33 -6.88 -15.61
N GLU A 364 10.45 -7.65 -16.67
CA GLU A 364 11.35 -7.33 -17.80
C GLU A 364 10.89 -6.12 -18.63
N GLN A 365 9.61 -5.76 -18.55
CA GLN A 365 9.04 -4.58 -19.21
C GLN A 365 8.93 -3.39 -18.26
N ALA A 366 9.19 -3.60 -16.98
CA ALA A 366 9.03 -2.58 -15.97
C ALA A 366 10.17 -1.56 -15.98
N HIS A 367 9.84 -0.30 -15.76
CA HIS A 367 10.80 0.80 -15.82
C HIS A 367 10.89 1.63 -14.54
N PHE A 368 9.89 1.62 -13.63
CA PHE A 368 10.02 2.24 -12.30
C PHE A 368 9.01 1.69 -11.29
N PHE A 369 9.33 1.89 -10.00
CA PHE A 369 8.56 1.37 -8.86
C PHE A 369 8.52 2.40 -7.74
N PRO A 370 7.43 3.20 -7.60
CA PRO A 370 7.20 3.97 -6.39
C PRO A 370 7.16 3.04 -5.17
N THR A 371 7.98 3.33 -4.17
CA THR A 371 8.14 2.51 -2.96
C THR A 371 8.05 3.38 -1.72
N ALA A 372 7.07 3.10 -0.86
CA ALA A 372 6.80 3.89 0.34
C ALA A 372 6.11 3.06 1.43
N GLY A 373 5.73 3.71 2.54
CA GLY A 373 4.94 3.13 3.63
C GLY A 373 5.74 2.57 4.81
N ALA A 374 7.03 2.31 4.62
CA ALA A 374 8.01 1.99 5.67
C ALA A 374 9.41 2.37 5.22
N THR A 375 10.39 2.31 6.12
CA THR A 375 11.80 2.56 5.78
C THR A 375 12.34 1.46 4.87
N VAL A 376 13.00 1.85 3.78
CA VAL A 376 13.73 0.93 2.88
C VAL A 376 15.14 0.73 3.42
N SER A 377 15.59 -0.52 3.54
CA SER A 377 16.99 -0.78 3.88
C SER A 377 17.90 -0.38 2.71
N PRO A 378 19.03 0.30 2.98
CA PRO A 378 19.99 0.67 1.93
C PRO A 378 20.46 -0.52 1.08
N GLU A 379 20.65 -1.69 1.68
CA GLU A 379 21.06 -2.89 0.97
C GLU A 379 20.01 -3.35 -0.06
N VAL A 380 18.73 -3.26 0.28
CA VAL A 380 17.61 -3.63 -0.60
C VAL A 380 17.48 -2.61 -1.73
N GLU A 381 17.54 -1.33 -1.41
CA GLU A 381 17.49 -0.24 -2.39
C GLU A 381 18.64 -0.36 -3.42
N GLU A 382 19.89 -0.54 -2.93
CA GLU A 382 21.06 -0.76 -3.76
C GLU A 382 20.92 -2.00 -4.65
N PHE A 383 20.37 -3.09 -4.11
CA PHE A 383 20.15 -4.32 -4.87
C PHE A 383 19.15 -4.11 -6.01
N VAL A 384 18.01 -3.46 -5.76
CA VAL A 384 17.00 -3.20 -6.79
C VAL A 384 17.57 -2.36 -7.92
N HIS A 385 18.33 -1.32 -7.60
CA HIS A 385 19.04 -0.53 -8.63
C HIS A 385 20.13 -1.35 -9.33
N ALA A 386 20.86 -2.20 -8.61
CA ALA A 386 21.92 -3.03 -9.20
C ALA A 386 21.37 -4.02 -10.24
N ILE A 387 20.17 -4.57 -10.04
CA ILE A 387 19.53 -5.45 -11.04
C ILE A 387 18.87 -4.69 -12.21
N GLY A 388 19.02 -3.36 -12.25
CA GLY A 388 18.55 -2.51 -13.34
C GLY A 388 17.06 -2.14 -13.26
N LEU A 389 16.48 -2.14 -12.05
CA LEU A 389 15.13 -1.62 -11.77
C LEU A 389 15.25 -0.25 -11.08
N ASN A 390 14.38 0.69 -11.41
CA ASN A 390 14.36 2.01 -10.80
C ASN A 390 13.36 2.05 -9.64
N MET A 391 13.85 1.93 -8.42
CA MET A 391 13.05 2.20 -7.24
C MET A 391 12.94 3.72 -7.04
N ILE A 392 11.75 4.22 -6.84
CA ILE A 392 11.48 5.63 -6.50
C ILE A 392 11.04 5.64 -5.04
N VAL A 393 11.99 5.88 -4.14
CA VAL A 393 11.69 5.92 -2.71
C VAL A 393 10.95 7.21 -2.39
N GLY A 394 9.86 7.09 -1.61
CA GLY A 394 9.06 8.22 -1.21
C GLY A 394 8.54 8.14 0.23
N TYR A 395 8.14 9.29 0.74
CA TYR A 395 7.51 9.46 2.04
C TYR A 395 6.19 10.18 1.92
N GLY A 396 5.24 9.78 2.73
CA GLY A 396 3.96 10.45 2.86
C GLY A 396 3.01 9.77 3.84
N LEU A 397 1.86 10.40 4.02
CA LEU A 397 0.83 10.05 4.98
C LEU A 397 -0.54 10.02 4.29
N THR A 398 -1.53 9.49 4.96
CA THR A 398 -2.93 9.68 4.52
C THR A 398 -3.29 11.16 4.52
N GLU A 399 -2.83 11.87 5.53
CA GLU A 399 -3.04 13.31 5.75
C GLU A 399 -2.35 14.22 4.71
N SER A 400 -1.41 13.69 3.93
CA SER A 400 -0.74 14.41 2.82
C SER A 400 -1.15 13.91 1.43
N LEU A 401 -2.22 13.12 1.35
CA LEU A 401 -2.68 12.48 0.12
C LEU A 401 -1.55 11.71 -0.58
N ALA A 402 -0.93 10.80 0.14
CA ALA A 402 0.16 9.88 -0.17
C ALA A 402 1.55 10.52 -0.17
N THR A 403 1.84 11.56 -0.98
CA THR A 403 3.23 11.94 -1.26
C THR A 403 3.58 13.30 -0.68
N VAL A 404 4.59 13.33 0.19
CA VAL A 404 5.29 14.54 0.68
C VAL A 404 6.58 14.75 -0.11
N SER A 405 7.37 13.69 -0.26
CA SER A 405 8.65 13.70 -0.95
C SER A 405 8.86 12.38 -1.69
N CYS A 406 9.60 12.42 -2.77
CA CYS A 406 10.10 11.21 -3.44
C CYS A 406 11.31 11.52 -4.32
N ASP A 407 12.03 10.47 -4.70
CA ASP A 407 13.03 10.56 -5.76
C ASP A 407 12.36 10.91 -7.07
N ARG A 408 13.11 11.56 -7.95
CA ARG A 408 12.64 11.90 -9.28
C ARG A 408 13.34 11.04 -10.32
N LEU A 409 12.58 10.31 -11.12
CA LEU A 409 13.12 9.45 -12.16
C LEU A 409 14.06 10.23 -13.10
N GLY A 410 15.25 9.67 -13.36
CA GLY A 410 16.27 10.30 -14.22
C GLY A 410 17.06 11.44 -13.59
N HIS A 411 16.84 11.76 -12.32
CA HIS A 411 17.59 12.75 -11.56
C HIS A 411 18.48 12.11 -10.49
N PRO A 412 19.53 12.85 -10.03
CA PRO A 412 20.34 12.38 -8.90
C PRO A 412 19.53 12.17 -7.63
N TYR A 413 19.87 11.12 -6.88
CA TYR A 413 19.25 10.77 -5.60
C TYR A 413 20.31 10.16 -4.66
N THR A 414 20.03 10.16 -3.37
CA THR A 414 20.91 9.61 -2.33
C THR A 414 20.25 8.38 -1.70
N ILE A 415 20.94 7.23 -1.74
CA ILE A 415 20.48 6.00 -1.06
C ILE A 415 20.18 6.29 0.42
N GLY A 416 19.02 5.84 0.88
CA GLY A 416 18.53 6.05 2.24
C GLY A 416 17.81 7.39 2.46
N SER A 417 17.71 8.25 1.43
CA SER A 417 16.80 9.39 1.46
C SER A 417 15.39 8.97 1.05
N VAL A 418 14.39 9.78 1.36
CA VAL A 418 13.02 9.63 0.82
C VAL A 418 12.74 10.71 -0.22
N GLY A 419 13.79 11.14 -0.91
CA GLY A 419 13.76 12.09 -2.01
C GLY A 419 13.55 13.54 -1.60
N ARG A 420 13.21 14.36 -2.58
CA ARG A 420 12.94 15.79 -2.39
C ARG A 420 11.47 16.04 -2.12
N PRO A 421 11.12 17.00 -1.26
CA PRO A 421 9.74 17.47 -1.15
C PRO A 421 9.17 17.83 -2.53
N LEU A 422 7.90 17.50 -2.76
CA LEU A 422 7.17 17.91 -3.96
C LEU A 422 7.08 19.45 -4.01
N ASP A 423 7.03 20.03 -5.21
CA ASP A 423 7.05 21.48 -5.42
C ASP A 423 5.95 22.23 -4.64
N ASP A 424 4.78 21.60 -4.45
CA ASP A 424 3.62 22.20 -3.78
C ASP A 424 3.49 21.82 -2.29
N VAL A 425 4.53 21.17 -1.71
CA VAL A 425 4.57 20.76 -0.32
C VAL A 425 5.75 21.44 0.39
N GLU A 426 5.43 22.29 1.35
CA GLU A 426 6.41 22.92 2.22
C GLU A 426 6.73 21.99 3.40
N VAL A 427 8.00 21.65 3.55
CA VAL A 427 8.52 20.82 4.64
C VAL A 427 9.37 21.67 5.56
N LYS A 428 9.03 21.69 6.84
CA LYS A 428 9.79 22.37 7.91
C LYS A 428 10.16 21.33 8.98
N ILE A 429 11.37 21.42 9.50
CA ILE A 429 11.80 20.63 10.65
C ILE A 429 11.56 21.45 11.92
N GLY A 430 10.70 20.94 12.78
CA GLY A 430 10.31 21.55 14.05
C GLY A 430 11.12 21.05 15.25
N GLU A 431 10.54 21.18 16.43
CA GLU A 431 11.12 20.66 17.68
C GLU A 431 11.19 19.12 17.65
N ASN A 432 12.17 18.55 18.33
CA ASN A 432 12.44 17.10 18.34
C ASN A 432 12.62 16.48 16.95
N ASP A 433 13.11 17.29 16.00
CA ASP A 433 13.28 16.92 14.59
C ASP A 433 11.94 16.54 13.90
N GLU A 434 10.80 16.98 14.41
CA GLU A 434 9.49 16.70 13.82
C GLU A 434 9.37 17.30 12.42
N ILE A 435 8.86 16.48 11.49
CA ILE A 435 8.51 16.92 10.14
C ILE A 435 7.15 17.62 10.18
N LEU A 436 7.12 18.90 9.80
CA LEU A 436 5.93 19.71 9.72
C LEU A 436 5.61 20.00 8.26
N LEU A 437 4.33 19.92 7.88
CA LEU A 437 3.89 19.98 6.48
C LEU A 437 2.87 21.10 6.26
N ARG A 438 3.01 21.81 5.14
CA ARG A 438 2.01 22.75 4.64
C ARG A 438 1.91 22.65 3.11
N GLY A 439 0.72 22.68 2.55
CA GLY A 439 0.54 22.62 1.10
C GLY A 439 -0.88 22.23 0.70
N LYS A 440 -1.13 22.25 -0.60
CA LYS A 440 -2.46 21.95 -1.17
C LYS A 440 -2.90 20.50 -1.02
N THR A 441 -1.96 19.57 -0.85
CA THR A 441 -2.24 18.13 -0.68
C THR A 441 -2.50 17.75 0.77
N ILE A 442 -2.24 18.68 1.73
CA ILE A 442 -2.40 18.41 3.16
C ILE A 442 -3.88 18.46 3.53
N THR A 443 -4.34 17.45 4.28
CA THR A 443 -5.73 17.37 4.76
C THR A 443 -6.18 18.64 5.47
N LYS A 444 -7.49 18.90 5.45
CA LYS A 444 -8.10 19.94 6.28
C LYS A 444 -8.36 19.49 7.72
N GLY A 445 -8.07 18.24 8.04
CA GLY A 445 -8.20 17.68 9.37
C GLY A 445 -8.92 16.34 9.39
N TYR A 446 -9.31 15.96 10.59
CA TYR A 446 -10.01 14.72 10.89
C TYR A 446 -11.51 14.97 11.05
N PHE A 447 -12.31 14.12 10.44
CA PHE A 447 -13.76 14.23 10.42
C PHE A 447 -14.35 14.15 11.84
N HIS A 448 -15.18 15.10 12.21
CA HIS A 448 -15.82 15.24 13.54
C HIS A 448 -14.83 15.19 14.73
N ARG A 449 -13.64 15.79 14.59
CA ARG A 449 -12.58 15.79 15.63
C ARG A 449 -11.98 17.18 15.85
N GLU A 450 -12.81 18.17 16.25
CA GLU A 450 -12.40 19.58 16.37
C GLU A 450 -11.22 19.77 17.34
N ALA A 451 -11.24 19.10 18.50
CA ALA A 451 -10.15 19.18 19.47
C ALA A 451 -8.83 18.63 18.90
N LEU A 452 -8.88 17.50 18.22
CA LEU A 452 -7.71 16.91 17.57
C LEU A 452 -7.20 17.78 16.42
N ASN A 453 -8.12 18.41 15.66
CA ASN A 453 -7.76 19.32 14.58
C ASN A 453 -7.04 20.57 15.09
N ALA A 454 -7.45 21.09 16.26
CA ALA A 454 -6.77 22.20 16.89
C ALA A 454 -5.32 21.88 17.32
N GLU A 455 -5.04 20.61 17.64
CA GLU A 455 -3.69 20.13 17.99
C GLU A 455 -2.87 19.71 16.76
N ALA A 456 -3.54 19.30 15.68
CA ALA A 456 -2.88 18.78 14.49
C ALA A 456 -2.19 19.86 13.65
N PHE A 457 -2.54 21.14 13.82
CA PHE A 457 -1.97 22.26 13.08
C PHE A 457 -1.39 23.29 14.03
N ASP A 458 -0.21 23.80 13.71
CA ASP A 458 0.37 24.94 14.43
C ASP A 458 -0.31 26.27 14.00
N LYS A 459 0.05 27.36 14.71
CA LYS A 459 -0.46 28.71 14.43
C LYS A 459 -0.14 29.24 13.02
N ASP A 460 0.89 28.69 12.38
CA ASP A 460 1.33 29.05 11.03
C ASP A 460 0.71 28.14 9.96
N GLY A 461 -0.19 27.20 10.36
CA GLY A 461 -0.91 26.28 9.51
C GLY A 461 -0.09 25.06 9.06
N PHE A 462 1.01 24.75 9.74
CA PHE A 462 1.74 23.51 9.49
C PHE A 462 1.09 22.34 10.23
N PHE A 463 0.93 21.24 9.51
CA PHE A 463 0.43 19.97 10.05
C PHE A 463 1.56 19.22 10.78
N HIS A 464 1.30 18.77 11.99
CA HIS A 464 2.18 17.94 12.80
C HIS A 464 2.09 16.47 12.38
N THR A 465 3.15 15.94 11.78
CA THR A 465 3.15 14.55 11.29
C THR A 465 3.37 13.52 12.39
N GLY A 466 4.06 13.88 13.46
CA GLY A 466 4.57 12.96 14.46
C GLY A 466 5.74 12.10 13.98
N ASP A 467 6.24 12.31 12.77
CA ASP A 467 7.41 11.62 12.20
C ASP A 467 8.64 12.52 12.37
N ALA A 468 9.78 11.95 12.78
CA ALA A 468 11.03 12.67 12.88
C ALA A 468 11.91 12.50 11.64
N GLY A 469 12.62 13.55 11.26
CA GLY A 469 13.51 13.54 10.11
C GLY A 469 14.39 14.78 10.01
N TYR A 470 15.14 14.89 8.92
CA TYR A 470 15.97 16.06 8.65
C TYR A 470 16.13 16.28 7.14
N LEU A 471 16.42 17.51 6.77
CA LEU A 471 16.75 17.88 5.39
C LEU A 471 18.27 17.98 5.22
N LYS A 472 18.80 17.37 4.16
CA LYS A 472 20.21 17.45 3.77
C LYS A 472 20.31 17.58 2.25
N ASN A 473 20.94 18.64 1.77
CA ASN A 473 21.07 18.94 0.33
C ASN A 473 19.73 19.02 -0.42
N GLY A 474 18.65 19.38 0.29
CA GLY A 474 17.29 19.45 -0.25
C GLY A 474 16.56 18.09 -0.34
N GLU A 475 17.18 17.02 0.13
CA GLU A 475 16.55 15.70 0.28
C GLU A 475 16.11 15.47 1.73
N LEU A 476 14.98 14.80 1.91
CA LEU A 476 14.43 14.45 3.21
C LEU A 476 14.92 13.07 3.63
N PHE A 477 15.31 12.95 4.89
CA PHE A 477 15.71 11.70 5.53
C PHE A 477 14.81 11.45 6.73
N LEU A 478 14.22 10.28 6.79
CA LEU A 478 13.41 9.86 7.93
C LEU A 478 14.31 9.28 9.03
N LYS A 479 13.88 9.50 10.27
CA LYS A 479 14.45 8.85 11.45
C LYS A 479 13.50 7.75 11.93
N GLU A 480 12.48 8.12 12.66
CA GLU A 480 11.46 7.24 13.22
C GLU A 480 10.23 8.07 13.62
N ARG A 481 9.10 7.46 13.90
CA ARG A 481 7.99 8.14 14.59
C ARG A 481 8.41 8.56 15.98
N ILE A 482 8.11 9.79 16.34
CA ILE A 482 8.49 10.36 17.65
C ILE A 482 7.95 9.51 18.81
N LYS A 483 6.70 9.04 18.68
CA LYS A 483 6.03 8.18 19.68
C LYS A 483 6.53 6.73 19.68
N ASP A 484 7.18 6.28 18.61
CA ASP A 484 7.68 4.92 18.45
C ASP A 484 9.18 4.79 18.82
N LEU A 485 9.86 5.93 19.06
CA LEU A 485 11.22 5.93 19.58
C LEU A 485 11.23 5.36 21.01
N TYR A 486 12.02 4.33 21.22
CA TYR A 486 12.26 3.78 22.56
C TYR A 486 13.35 4.56 23.27
N LYS A 487 13.16 4.81 24.55
CA LYS A 487 14.19 5.38 25.41
C LYS A 487 14.66 4.31 26.40
N THR A 488 15.86 3.81 26.21
CA THR A 488 16.44 2.83 27.14
C THR A 488 16.61 3.43 28.54
N SER A 489 16.71 2.58 29.55
CA SER A 489 17.00 3.00 30.95
C SER A 489 18.28 3.83 31.08
N ASN A 490 19.22 3.71 30.14
CA ASN A 490 20.45 4.48 30.04
C ASN A 490 20.29 5.80 29.25
N GLY A 491 19.05 6.19 28.91
CA GLY A 491 18.74 7.43 28.22
C GLY A 491 19.10 7.45 26.72
N LYS A 492 19.42 6.32 26.10
CA LYS A 492 19.68 6.22 24.66
C LYS A 492 18.38 6.03 23.89
N TYR A 493 18.24 6.71 22.77
CA TYR A 493 17.11 6.52 21.86
C TYR A 493 17.40 5.41 20.87
N ILE A 494 16.43 4.53 20.68
CA ILE A 494 16.46 3.41 19.75
C ILE A 494 15.31 3.57 18.76
N ALA A 495 15.60 3.43 17.47
CA ALA A 495 14.64 3.42 16.37
C ALA A 495 14.30 1.95 16.02
N PRO A 496 13.21 1.37 16.55
CA PRO A 496 12.95 -0.07 16.41
C PRO A 496 12.74 -0.48 14.96
N GLN A 497 12.05 0.32 14.12
CA GLN A 497 11.81 -0.04 12.72
C GLN A 497 13.11 -0.12 11.91
N ALA A 498 14.07 0.76 12.16
CA ALA A 498 15.36 0.73 11.48
C ALA A 498 16.13 -0.55 11.79
N LEU A 499 16.06 -1.04 13.04
CA LEU A 499 16.68 -2.29 13.46
C LEU A 499 15.95 -3.50 12.84
N GLU A 500 14.63 -3.49 12.90
CA GLU A 500 13.78 -4.54 12.33
C GLU A 500 14.04 -4.70 10.83
N SER A 501 14.01 -3.62 10.05
CA SER A 501 14.27 -3.64 8.61
C SER A 501 15.66 -4.20 8.28
N LYS A 502 16.64 -3.94 9.11
CA LYS A 502 18.00 -4.45 8.92
C LYS A 502 18.13 -5.96 9.13
N LEU A 503 17.30 -6.55 9.99
CA LEU A 503 17.30 -7.98 10.26
C LEU A 503 16.34 -8.76 9.35
N LEU A 504 15.31 -8.12 8.82
CA LEU A 504 14.36 -8.72 7.88
C LEU A 504 14.97 -9.10 6.52
N VAL A 505 16.20 -8.71 6.24
CA VAL A 505 16.96 -9.14 5.04
C VAL A 505 17.56 -10.55 5.21
N ASP A 506 17.45 -11.17 6.39
CA ASP A 506 17.91 -12.52 6.62
C ASP A 506 16.84 -13.55 6.23
N ARG A 507 17.26 -14.62 5.52
CA ARG A 507 16.36 -15.67 5.03
C ARG A 507 15.64 -16.46 6.13
N PHE A 508 16.14 -16.44 7.37
CA PHE A 508 15.55 -17.12 8.51
C PHE A 508 14.59 -16.24 9.32
N VAL A 509 14.45 -14.95 8.98
CA VAL A 509 13.61 -13.99 9.73
C VAL A 509 12.38 -13.61 8.93
N GLU A 510 11.19 -13.96 9.41
CA GLU A 510 9.93 -13.56 8.79
C GLU A 510 9.31 -12.32 9.43
N GLN A 511 9.26 -12.29 10.78
CA GLN A 511 8.78 -11.13 11.54
C GLN A 511 9.71 -10.89 12.70
N ILE A 512 9.85 -9.64 13.10
CA ILE A 512 10.68 -9.26 14.25
C ILE A 512 10.06 -8.08 14.95
N ALA A 513 9.99 -8.14 16.28
CA ALA A 513 9.59 -7.03 17.14
C ALA A 513 10.75 -6.70 18.07
N VAL A 514 11.33 -5.51 17.90
CA VAL A 514 12.40 -4.99 18.76
C VAL A 514 11.80 -4.45 20.05
N ILE A 515 12.44 -4.77 21.17
CA ILE A 515 12.06 -4.38 22.53
C ILE A 515 13.24 -3.63 23.16
N ALA A 516 13.02 -2.40 23.61
CA ALA A 516 14.08 -1.59 24.22
C ALA A 516 13.58 -0.54 25.22
N ASP A 517 12.26 -0.20 25.18
CA ASP A 517 11.73 0.90 25.97
C ASP A 517 11.85 0.63 27.47
N GLU A 518 12.47 1.60 28.19
CA GLU A 518 12.80 1.50 29.62
C GLU A 518 13.68 0.29 30.01
N ARG A 519 14.24 -0.44 29.04
CA ARG A 519 15.05 -1.63 29.26
C ARG A 519 16.56 -1.31 29.28
N LYS A 520 17.35 -2.18 29.92
CA LYS A 520 18.82 -2.01 30.05
C LYS A 520 19.55 -2.13 28.71
N PHE A 521 19.01 -2.91 27.78
CA PHE A 521 19.57 -3.19 26.45
C PHE A 521 18.45 -3.56 25.46
N VAL A 522 18.78 -3.61 24.18
CA VAL A 522 17.88 -4.02 23.12
C VAL A 522 17.74 -5.54 23.09
N SER A 523 16.50 -6.03 23.08
CA SER A 523 16.16 -7.42 22.80
C SER A 523 15.15 -7.53 21.64
N ALA A 524 14.84 -8.73 21.19
CA ALA A 524 13.88 -8.96 20.13
C ALA A 524 13.07 -10.25 20.28
N LEU A 525 11.81 -10.21 19.88
CA LEU A 525 11.01 -11.38 19.56
C LEU A 525 11.09 -11.61 18.05
N ILE A 526 11.54 -12.78 17.64
CA ILE A 526 11.79 -13.11 16.23
C ILE A 526 10.91 -14.29 15.83
N VAL A 527 10.07 -14.08 14.82
CA VAL A 527 9.35 -15.18 14.17
C VAL A 527 10.20 -15.67 13.01
N PRO A 528 10.67 -16.93 13.06
CA PRO A 528 11.47 -17.49 11.99
C PRO A 528 10.64 -17.69 10.70
N GLU A 529 11.29 -17.68 9.54
CA GLU A 529 10.74 -18.29 8.33
C GLU A 529 10.77 -19.80 8.50
N TYR A 530 9.68 -20.36 8.99
CA TYR A 530 9.63 -21.76 9.45
C TYR A 530 10.00 -22.76 8.38
N GLN A 531 9.60 -22.53 7.14
CA GLN A 531 9.93 -23.48 6.05
C GLN A 531 11.45 -23.59 5.91
N VAL A 532 12.14 -22.47 5.89
CA VAL A 532 13.61 -22.40 5.78
C VAL A 532 14.28 -22.99 7.03
N LEU A 533 13.73 -22.71 8.21
CA LEU A 533 14.27 -23.22 9.47
C LEU A 533 14.11 -24.74 9.60
N GLU A 534 12.94 -25.27 9.21
CA GLU A 534 12.66 -26.71 9.21
C GLU A 534 13.51 -27.47 8.17
N GLU A 535 13.78 -26.88 7.00
CA GLU A 535 14.70 -27.41 5.99
C GLU A 535 16.13 -27.45 6.55
N TYR A 536 16.61 -26.37 7.13
CA TYR A 536 17.91 -26.31 7.78
C TYR A 536 18.05 -27.37 8.86
N ALA A 537 17.06 -27.53 9.73
CA ALA A 537 17.06 -28.54 10.79
C ALA A 537 17.20 -29.96 10.23
N ARG A 538 16.47 -30.30 9.15
CA ARG A 538 16.55 -31.60 8.48
C ARG A 538 17.95 -31.84 7.88
N GLU A 539 18.53 -30.85 7.21
CA GLU A 539 19.85 -30.94 6.60
C GLU A 539 20.97 -31.13 7.64
N HIS A 540 20.78 -30.60 8.85
CA HIS A 540 21.77 -30.68 9.93
C HIS A 540 21.46 -31.77 10.97
N GLY A 541 20.47 -32.65 10.68
CA GLY A 541 20.14 -33.76 11.58
C GLY A 541 19.56 -33.31 12.93
N ILE A 542 18.86 -32.18 12.97
CA ILE A 542 18.18 -31.67 14.15
C ILE A 542 16.78 -32.26 14.17
N ALA A 543 16.48 -33.13 15.13
CA ALA A 543 15.16 -33.70 15.32
C ALA A 543 14.32 -32.75 16.19
N PHE A 544 13.05 -32.56 15.80
CA PHE A 544 12.08 -31.77 16.55
C PHE A 544 10.67 -32.36 16.34
N LYS A 545 9.80 -32.19 17.31
CA LYS A 545 8.39 -32.63 17.24
C LYS A 545 7.49 -31.54 16.70
N ASP A 546 7.75 -30.31 17.10
CA ASP A 546 6.96 -29.13 16.76
C ASP A 546 7.88 -27.88 16.69
N ARG A 547 7.27 -26.76 16.32
CA ARG A 547 7.98 -25.48 16.20
C ARG A 547 8.46 -24.93 17.53
N GLU A 548 7.79 -25.29 18.62
CA GLU A 548 8.18 -24.84 19.95
C GLU A 548 9.51 -25.48 20.38
N GLU A 549 9.67 -26.78 20.16
CA GLU A 549 10.93 -27.51 20.38
C GLU A 549 12.03 -26.99 19.45
N LEU A 550 11.70 -26.78 18.15
CA LEU A 550 12.64 -26.26 17.16
C LEU A 550 13.19 -24.87 17.55
N CYS A 551 12.33 -23.96 17.99
CA CYS A 551 12.72 -22.60 18.38
C CYS A 551 13.57 -22.55 19.65
N LYS A 552 13.57 -23.62 20.47
CA LYS A 552 14.36 -23.75 21.69
C LYS A 552 15.64 -24.57 21.52
N ASP A 553 15.87 -25.23 20.35
CA ASP A 553 17.06 -26.03 20.11
C ASP A 553 18.32 -25.15 20.14
N GLU A 554 19.32 -25.54 20.96
CA GLU A 554 20.53 -24.75 21.16
C GLU A 554 21.34 -24.50 19.88
N ARG A 555 21.31 -25.44 18.92
CA ARG A 555 22.02 -25.32 17.63
C ARG A 555 21.32 -24.29 16.74
N ILE A 556 19.99 -24.27 16.78
CA ILE A 556 19.17 -23.27 16.08
C ILE A 556 19.40 -21.90 16.70
N MET A 557 19.33 -21.79 18.03
CA MET A 557 19.57 -20.53 18.74
C MET A 557 20.97 -19.98 18.47
N LYS A 558 21.98 -20.85 18.44
CA LYS A 558 23.37 -20.45 18.11
C LYS A 558 23.48 -19.98 16.65
N MET A 559 22.92 -20.72 15.71
CA MET A 559 22.92 -20.33 14.29
C MET A 559 22.27 -18.95 14.10
N MET A 560 21.12 -18.71 14.72
CA MET A 560 20.43 -17.43 14.65
C MET A 560 21.26 -16.30 15.32
N ALA A 561 21.89 -16.56 16.47
CA ALA A 561 22.75 -15.58 17.12
C ALA A 561 23.93 -15.15 16.23
N ASP A 562 24.62 -16.11 15.61
CA ASP A 562 25.75 -15.84 14.71
C ASP A 562 25.31 -15.00 13.49
N ARG A 563 24.10 -15.22 12.97
CA ARG A 563 23.54 -14.44 11.87
C ARG A 563 23.19 -13.03 12.30
N ILE A 564 22.50 -12.87 13.43
CA ILE A 564 22.15 -11.57 13.99
C ILE A 564 23.42 -10.76 14.25
N ASP A 565 24.45 -11.37 14.86
CA ASP A 565 25.72 -10.69 15.12
C ASP A 565 26.40 -10.23 13.84
N THR A 566 26.33 -11.01 12.78
CA THR A 566 26.86 -10.63 11.46
C THR A 566 26.16 -9.40 10.91
N LEU A 567 24.82 -9.37 10.96
CA LEU A 567 24.02 -8.28 10.42
C LEU A 567 24.18 -6.97 11.20
N GLN A 568 24.46 -7.07 12.50
CA GLN A 568 24.59 -5.89 13.37
C GLN A 568 26.03 -5.43 13.63
N GLN A 569 27.04 -5.98 12.91
CA GLN A 569 28.46 -5.66 13.14
C GLN A 569 28.78 -4.17 13.11
N GLN A 570 28.17 -3.44 12.17
CA GLN A 570 28.41 -2.00 11.97
C GLN A 570 27.54 -1.09 12.83
N MET A 571 26.66 -1.66 13.67
CA MET A 571 25.77 -0.89 14.53
C MET A 571 26.47 -0.44 15.82
N ALA A 572 26.00 0.66 16.39
CA ALA A 572 26.47 1.12 17.68
C ALA A 572 26.16 0.07 18.76
N SER A 573 27.04 -0.06 19.75
CA SER A 573 26.92 -1.12 20.77
C SER A 573 25.62 -1.09 21.57
N TYR A 574 25.04 0.10 21.73
CA TYR A 574 23.76 0.29 22.44
C TYR A 574 22.52 -0.03 21.59
N GLU A 575 22.66 -0.10 20.26
CA GLU A 575 21.59 -0.48 19.32
C GLU A 575 21.56 -1.98 19.04
N LYS A 576 22.62 -2.70 19.36
CA LYS A 576 22.72 -4.14 19.08
C LYS A 576 21.74 -4.94 19.93
N ILE A 577 21.02 -5.85 19.30
CA ILE A 577 20.19 -6.85 19.97
C ILE A 577 21.13 -7.78 20.74
N LYS A 578 20.98 -7.82 22.05
CA LYS A 578 21.80 -8.63 22.95
C LYS A 578 21.17 -9.95 23.33
N ARG A 579 19.86 -10.00 23.37
CA ARG A 579 19.08 -11.22 23.62
C ARG A 579 17.88 -11.26 22.69
N PHE A 580 17.46 -12.44 22.30
CA PHE A 580 16.28 -12.65 21.50
C PHE A 580 15.59 -13.96 21.85
N THR A 581 14.32 -14.06 21.56
CA THR A 581 13.52 -15.28 21.65
C THR A 581 12.92 -15.60 20.28
N LEU A 582 13.05 -16.86 19.84
CA LEU A 582 12.36 -17.34 18.65
C LEU A 582 10.93 -17.71 19.01
N MET A 583 9.98 -17.13 18.29
CA MET A 583 8.57 -17.35 18.50
C MET A 583 8.08 -18.56 17.71
N PRO A 584 7.26 -19.47 18.28
CA PRO A 584 6.76 -20.64 17.58
C PRO A 584 5.53 -20.36 16.69
N HIS A 585 5.03 -19.12 16.66
CA HIS A 585 3.88 -18.69 15.88
C HIS A 585 4.05 -17.26 15.38
N HIS A 586 3.33 -16.92 14.32
CA HIS A 586 3.35 -15.59 13.72
C HIS A 586 2.58 -14.57 14.58
N PHE A 587 3.03 -13.32 14.57
CA PHE A 587 2.18 -12.21 14.97
C PHE A 587 0.99 -12.08 14.03
N SER A 588 -0.19 -11.83 14.57
CA SER A 588 -1.44 -11.86 13.80
C SER A 588 -2.34 -10.67 14.05
N MET A 589 -3.22 -10.39 13.07
CA MET A 589 -4.29 -9.42 13.24
C MET A 589 -5.36 -9.93 14.21
N GLN A 590 -5.59 -11.24 14.26
CA GLN A 590 -6.59 -11.86 15.16
C GLN A 590 -6.24 -11.63 16.62
N ASN A 591 -4.96 -11.70 16.98
CA ASN A 591 -4.46 -11.38 18.31
C ASN A 591 -4.27 -9.87 18.54
N GLY A 592 -4.61 -9.04 17.57
CA GLY A 592 -4.43 -7.59 17.63
C GLY A 592 -2.98 -7.13 17.53
N GLU A 593 -2.04 -8.00 17.20
CA GLU A 593 -0.58 -7.74 17.16
C GLU A 593 -0.15 -7.01 15.90
N LEU A 594 -0.95 -7.13 14.84
CA LEU A 594 -0.77 -6.43 13.57
C LEU A 594 -1.94 -5.48 13.28
N THR A 595 -1.64 -4.39 12.60
CA THR A 595 -2.66 -3.52 12.00
C THR A 595 -3.21 -4.16 10.72
N ASN A 596 -4.31 -3.60 10.17
CA ASN A 596 -4.86 -4.01 8.86
C ASN A 596 -3.84 -3.84 7.70
N THR A 597 -2.80 -3.05 7.90
CA THR A 597 -1.67 -2.87 6.96
C THR A 597 -0.45 -3.73 7.33
N LEU A 598 -0.62 -4.73 8.19
CA LEU A 598 0.41 -5.65 8.68
C LEU A 598 1.58 -4.98 9.41
N LYS A 599 1.40 -3.76 9.92
CA LYS A 599 2.37 -3.10 10.80
C LYS A 599 2.25 -3.64 12.23
N LEU A 600 3.37 -3.78 12.93
CA LEU A 600 3.41 -4.24 14.32
C LEU A 600 2.70 -3.26 15.27
N ARG A 601 1.85 -3.79 16.11
CA ARG A 601 1.28 -3.07 17.26
C ARG A 601 2.10 -3.42 18.50
N ARG A 602 3.26 -2.78 18.63
CA ARG A 602 4.28 -3.11 19.64
C ARG A 602 3.74 -3.15 21.07
N ASN A 603 2.87 -2.20 21.44
CA ASN A 603 2.26 -2.18 22.77
C ASN A 603 1.42 -3.45 23.06
N VAL A 604 0.74 -3.99 22.04
CA VAL A 604 -0.02 -5.23 22.15
C VAL A 604 0.92 -6.42 22.27
N ILE A 605 1.96 -6.48 21.44
CA ILE A 605 2.98 -7.53 21.46
C ILE A 605 3.69 -7.54 22.83
N ILE A 606 4.12 -6.40 23.33
CA ILE A 606 4.77 -6.29 24.65
C ILE A 606 3.84 -6.78 25.76
N LYS A 607 2.56 -6.45 25.68
CA LYS A 607 1.56 -6.91 26.65
C LYS A 607 1.33 -8.42 26.58
N ASN A 608 1.16 -8.96 25.35
CA ASN A 608 0.84 -10.38 25.14
C ASN A 608 2.01 -11.30 25.53
N TYR A 609 3.24 -10.86 25.33
CA TYR A 609 4.46 -11.65 25.56
C TYR A 609 5.31 -11.13 26.72
N LYS A 610 4.68 -10.47 27.69
CA LYS A 610 5.39 -9.83 28.81
C LYS A 610 6.30 -10.78 29.54
N GLU A 611 5.85 -11.99 29.86
CA GLU A 611 6.63 -13.01 30.60
C GLU A 611 7.88 -13.41 29.78
N VAL A 612 7.71 -13.74 28.51
CA VAL A 612 8.81 -14.09 27.60
C VAL A 612 9.83 -12.95 27.45
N ILE A 613 9.33 -11.71 27.44
CA ILE A 613 10.18 -10.51 27.36
C ILE A 613 10.95 -10.35 28.68
N ASP A 614 10.29 -10.46 29.81
CA ASP A 614 10.92 -10.26 31.13
C ASP A 614 12.02 -11.30 31.38
N GLU A 615 11.83 -12.57 30.97
CA GLU A 615 12.86 -13.63 31.02
C GLU A 615 14.15 -13.24 30.27
N MET A 616 14.05 -12.49 29.16
CA MET A 616 15.25 -12.00 28.45
C MET A 616 16.05 -10.97 29.24
N TYR A 617 15.50 -10.37 30.29
CA TYR A 617 16.14 -9.35 31.13
C TYR A 617 16.49 -9.86 32.53
N GLU A 618 16.12 -11.11 32.89
CA GLU A 618 16.58 -11.78 34.08
C GLU A 618 18.09 -12.11 33.97
N GLU A 619 18.83 -11.97 35.07
CA GLU A 619 20.30 -12.13 35.10
C GLU A 619 20.76 -13.59 34.98
#